data_b7dd84670b548da9a8facdf75f9ca100
#
_entry.id   b7dd84670b548da9a8facdf75f9ca100
#
_cell.length_a   1.000
_cell.length_b   1.000
_cell.length_c   1.000
_cell.angle_alpha   90.00
_cell.angle_beta   90.00
_cell.angle_gamma   90.00
#
_symmetry.space_group_name_H-M   'P 1'
#
loop_
_entity.id
_entity.type
_entity.pdbx_description
1 polymer ?
#
loop_
_entity_poly.entity_id
_entity_poly.type
_entity_poly.pdbx_seq_one_letter_code
_entity_poly.pdbx_strand_id
1 'polypeptide(L)'
;KNLINIVNMANAQHLDLFVSIHFNSGGGKGTEVWTYGGVVFPAAENTCKAISALGYNNRGIKNGSKLYVVRHSNAKAMLVECCFVDTDDAEKYKKIGAAEFAKAIFKGITGQETESEDLTMSQYTELKELIEKQAAEIADLKDVNKQLVNVVQNTMIYDYNDNNMPPWARKAVQAAMDCGAVQGDENGRLGLSYKDLRAICREYRCGLYNK
;
A
#
# COMPACT_ATOMS: atom_id res chain seq x y z
N LYS A 1 0.05 -11.92 -9.36
CA LYS A 1 1.04 -11.25 -8.46
C LYS A 1 0.37 -10.65 -7.21
N ASN A 2 -0.85 -10.15 -7.33
CA ASN A 2 -1.50 -9.43 -6.22
C ASN A 2 -1.98 -10.37 -5.10
N LEU A 3 -2.60 -11.52 -5.41
CA LEU A 3 -3.14 -12.44 -4.41
C LEU A 3 -2.05 -13.02 -3.48
N ILE A 4 -0.86 -13.34 -4.04
CA ILE A 4 0.27 -13.81 -3.25
C ILE A 4 0.71 -12.75 -2.24
N ASN A 5 0.83 -11.50 -2.68
CA ASN A 5 1.23 -10.40 -1.80
C ASN A 5 0.20 -10.15 -0.69
N ILE A 6 -1.10 -10.17 -1.04
CA ILE A 6 -2.18 -10.02 -0.05
C ILE A 6 -2.10 -11.11 1.03
N VAL A 7 -1.95 -12.36 0.63
CA VAL A 7 -1.83 -13.47 1.58
C VAL A 7 -0.54 -13.38 2.40
N ASN A 8 0.59 -13.03 1.79
CA ASN A 8 1.84 -12.86 2.53
C ASN A 8 1.76 -11.73 3.56
N MET A 9 1.13 -10.61 3.20
CA MET A 9 0.90 -9.51 4.15
C MET A 9 -0.02 -9.93 5.30
N ALA A 10 -1.10 -10.65 5.00
CA ALA A 10 -2.01 -11.16 6.02
C ALA A 10 -1.31 -12.17 6.95
N ASN A 11 -0.54 -13.10 6.36
CA ASN A 11 0.17 -14.14 7.12
C ASN A 11 1.33 -13.61 7.97
N ALA A 12 1.83 -12.42 7.67
CA ALA A 12 2.80 -11.71 8.49
C ALA A 12 2.20 -11.07 9.76
N GLN A 13 0.87 -11.05 9.87
CA GLN A 13 0.12 -10.54 11.02
C GLN A 13 -0.45 -11.71 11.83
N HIS A 14 -0.67 -11.49 13.13
CA HIS A 14 -1.40 -12.44 13.98
C HIS A 14 -2.91 -12.13 13.88
N LEU A 15 -3.56 -12.70 12.87
CA LEU A 15 -4.99 -12.47 12.59
C LEU A 15 -5.83 -13.63 13.12
N ASP A 16 -6.94 -13.30 13.77
CA ASP A 16 -7.97 -14.27 14.14
C ASP A 16 -8.85 -14.66 12.94
N LEU A 17 -9.06 -13.70 12.03
CA LEU A 17 -9.90 -13.87 10.87
C LEU A 17 -9.35 -13.05 9.68
N PHE A 18 -9.26 -13.68 8.51
CA PHE A 18 -9.02 -13.03 7.23
C PHE A 18 -10.31 -12.97 6.43
N VAL A 19 -10.72 -11.77 6.01
CA VAL A 19 -11.95 -11.55 5.24
C VAL A 19 -11.61 -10.94 3.89
N SER A 20 -12.06 -11.58 2.81
CA SER A 20 -11.97 -11.08 1.44
C SER A 20 -13.36 -10.74 0.94
N ILE A 21 -13.61 -9.49 0.55
CA ILE A 21 -14.93 -9.02 0.12
C ILE A 21 -14.96 -8.90 -1.39
N HIS A 22 -15.94 -9.56 -2.01
CA HIS A 22 -16.07 -9.68 -3.45
C HIS A 22 -17.51 -9.50 -3.92
N PHE A 23 -17.65 -9.42 -5.23
CA PHE A 23 -18.91 -9.54 -5.95
C PHE A 23 -18.81 -10.70 -6.94
N ASN A 24 -19.85 -11.49 -7.00
CA ASN A 24 -19.96 -12.65 -7.87
C ASN A 24 -20.41 -12.29 -9.29
N SER A 25 -20.24 -13.20 -10.21
CA SER A 25 -20.78 -13.15 -11.59
C SER A 25 -21.13 -14.57 -12.07
N GLY A 26 -21.93 -14.69 -13.13
CA GLY A 26 -22.34 -15.96 -13.69
C GLY A 26 -23.85 -16.19 -13.64
N GLY A 27 -24.67 -15.13 -13.61
CA GLY A 27 -26.12 -15.19 -13.73
C GLY A 27 -26.88 -15.68 -12.49
N GLY A 28 -26.18 -15.87 -11.34
CA GLY A 28 -26.81 -16.26 -10.08
C GLY A 28 -27.42 -15.05 -9.36
N LYS A 29 -28.12 -15.32 -8.24
CA LYS A 29 -28.71 -14.29 -7.38
C LYS A 29 -28.49 -14.61 -5.91
N GLY A 30 -28.13 -13.59 -5.13
CA GLY A 30 -27.96 -13.70 -3.68
C GLY A 30 -26.52 -13.60 -3.21
N THR A 31 -26.33 -13.88 -1.93
CA THR A 31 -25.05 -13.83 -1.24
C THR A 31 -24.56 -15.21 -0.86
N GLU A 32 -23.26 -15.43 -0.86
CA GLU A 32 -22.63 -16.67 -0.39
C GLU A 32 -21.28 -16.37 0.25
N VAL A 33 -20.86 -17.24 1.16
CA VAL A 33 -19.56 -17.11 1.81
C VAL A 33 -18.75 -18.38 1.58
N TRP A 34 -17.52 -18.23 1.12
CA TRP A 34 -16.59 -19.31 0.81
C TRP A 34 -15.60 -19.48 1.94
N THR A 35 -15.51 -20.68 2.49
CA THR A 35 -14.56 -21.05 3.55
C THR A 35 -13.73 -22.26 3.14
N TYR A 36 -12.56 -22.46 3.75
CA TYR A 36 -11.76 -23.65 3.45
C TYR A 36 -12.54 -24.93 3.82
N GLY A 37 -12.62 -25.85 2.88
CA GLY A 37 -13.40 -27.10 3.05
C GLY A 37 -14.92 -26.91 3.18
N GLY A 38 -15.46 -25.70 3.07
CA GLY A 38 -16.86 -25.42 3.36
C GLY A 38 -17.20 -25.45 4.84
N VAL A 39 -16.22 -25.30 5.71
CA VAL A 39 -16.41 -25.32 7.16
C VAL A 39 -17.26 -24.15 7.60
N VAL A 40 -18.32 -24.43 8.33
CA VAL A 40 -19.21 -23.41 8.90
C VAL A 40 -18.64 -22.93 10.23
N PHE A 41 -18.56 -21.60 10.39
CA PHE A 41 -18.22 -20.95 11.65
C PHE A 41 -19.04 -19.67 11.83
N PRO A 42 -19.22 -19.16 13.06
CA PRO A 42 -20.19 -18.11 13.36
C PRO A 42 -20.08 -16.88 12.48
N ALA A 43 -18.87 -16.32 12.30
CA ALA A 43 -18.67 -15.12 11.48
C ALA A 43 -19.10 -15.34 10.02
N ALA A 44 -18.79 -16.49 9.41
CA ALA A 44 -19.16 -16.80 8.04
C ALA A 44 -20.69 -16.96 7.89
N GLU A 45 -21.30 -17.73 8.76
CA GLU A 45 -22.75 -17.99 8.73
C GLU A 45 -23.55 -16.71 8.99
N ASN A 46 -23.17 -15.94 10.02
CA ASN A 46 -23.83 -14.71 10.40
C ASN A 46 -23.69 -13.63 9.34
N THR A 47 -22.51 -13.51 8.70
CA THR A 47 -22.32 -12.58 7.58
C THR A 47 -23.25 -12.90 6.42
N CYS A 48 -23.36 -14.17 6.05
CA CYS A 48 -24.27 -14.59 4.98
C CYS A 48 -25.74 -14.27 5.35
N LYS A 49 -26.15 -14.53 6.59
CA LYS A 49 -27.48 -14.20 7.12
C LYS A 49 -27.72 -12.68 7.13
N ALA A 50 -26.75 -11.89 7.59
CA ALA A 50 -26.89 -10.44 7.70
C ALA A 50 -27.02 -9.77 6.32
N ILE A 51 -26.24 -10.18 5.32
CA ILE A 51 -26.40 -9.68 3.95
C ILE A 51 -27.74 -10.15 3.36
N SER A 52 -28.15 -11.39 3.63
CA SER A 52 -29.45 -11.89 3.18
C SER A 52 -30.61 -11.06 3.75
N ALA A 53 -30.50 -10.55 4.98
CA ALA A 53 -31.50 -9.68 5.58
C ALA A 53 -31.70 -8.35 4.84
N LEU A 54 -30.73 -7.91 4.02
CA LEU A 54 -30.88 -6.80 3.08
C LEU A 54 -31.75 -7.17 1.87
N GLY A 55 -32.28 -8.39 1.84
CA GLY A 55 -33.23 -8.89 0.85
C GLY A 55 -32.57 -9.70 -0.27
N TYR A 56 -31.38 -10.23 -0.08
CA TYR A 56 -30.70 -11.15 -1.01
C TYR A 56 -30.98 -12.61 -0.67
N ASN A 57 -30.97 -13.47 -1.67
CA ASN A 57 -31.06 -14.90 -1.43
C ASN A 57 -29.82 -15.38 -0.64
N ASN A 58 -30.06 -16.10 0.47
CA ASN A 58 -29.00 -16.75 1.21
C ASN A 58 -28.60 -18.04 0.51
N ARG A 59 -27.43 -18.08 -0.10
CA ARG A 59 -26.88 -19.25 -0.80
C ARG A 59 -25.99 -20.09 0.11
N GLY A 60 -25.77 -19.63 1.36
CA GLY A 60 -25.03 -20.34 2.39
C GLY A 60 -23.53 -20.38 2.19
N ILE A 61 -22.91 -21.29 2.95
CA ILE A 61 -21.46 -21.48 2.93
C ILE A 61 -21.07 -22.43 1.80
N LYS A 62 -19.98 -22.06 1.09
CA LYS A 62 -19.41 -22.81 -0.04
C LYS A 62 -18.00 -23.29 0.26
N ASN A 63 -17.59 -24.35 -0.43
CA ASN A 63 -16.23 -24.87 -0.31
C ASN A 63 -15.25 -24.01 -1.15
N GLY A 64 -14.50 -23.17 -0.46
CA GLY A 64 -13.49 -22.24 -1.00
C GLY A 64 -12.08 -22.82 -1.13
N SER A 65 -11.87 -24.12 -1.02
CA SER A 65 -10.53 -24.75 -1.06
C SER A 65 -9.74 -24.48 -2.37
N LYS A 66 -10.42 -24.06 -3.42
CA LYS A 66 -9.78 -23.66 -4.69
C LYS A 66 -9.43 -22.17 -4.73
N LEU A 67 -9.96 -21.36 -3.82
CA LEU A 67 -9.71 -19.93 -3.78
C LEU A 67 -8.37 -19.67 -3.08
N TYR A 68 -7.48 -18.96 -3.77
CA TYR A 68 -6.10 -18.77 -3.31
C TYR A 68 -6.04 -18.15 -1.91
N VAL A 69 -6.76 -17.06 -1.69
CA VAL A 69 -6.76 -16.32 -0.42
C VAL A 69 -7.34 -17.14 0.75
N VAL A 70 -8.31 -18.00 0.47
CA VAL A 70 -8.91 -18.89 1.48
C VAL A 70 -7.97 -20.05 1.82
N ARG A 71 -7.31 -20.62 0.80
CA ARG A 71 -6.45 -21.81 0.96
C ARG A 71 -5.12 -21.50 1.63
N HIS A 72 -4.53 -20.34 1.34
CA HIS A 72 -3.17 -20.02 1.75
C HIS A 72 -3.08 -19.06 2.94
N SER A 73 -4.22 -18.64 3.51
CA SER A 73 -4.23 -17.89 4.75
C SER A 73 -3.90 -18.79 5.95
N ASN A 74 -3.02 -18.31 6.84
CA ASN A 74 -2.73 -18.96 8.12
C ASN A 74 -3.85 -18.72 9.13
N ALA A 75 -4.57 -17.61 9.01
CA ALA A 75 -5.75 -17.32 9.80
C ALA A 75 -6.97 -18.09 9.30
N LYS A 76 -8.00 -18.20 10.13
CA LYS A 76 -9.32 -18.60 9.67
C LYS A 76 -9.75 -17.62 8.56
N ALA A 77 -10.12 -18.13 7.39
CA ALA A 77 -10.38 -17.29 6.24
C ALA A 77 -11.78 -17.47 5.69
N MET A 78 -12.38 -16.35 5.25
CA MET A 78 -13.62 -16.38 4.48
C MET A 78 -13.58 -15.38 3.33
N LEU A 79 -14.19 -15.74 2.21
CA LEU A 79 -14.44 -14.86 1.08
C LEU A 79 -15.95 -14.64 0.96
N VAL A 80 -16.36 -13.40 1.04
CA VAL A 80 -17.76 -12.98 1.00
C VAL A 80 -18.10 -12.52 -0.41
N GLU A 81 -19.00 -13.22 -1.09
CA GLU A 81 -19.63 -12.78 -2.32
C GLU A 81 -20.92 -12.04 -1.97
N CYS A 82 -20.85 -10.71 -2.01
CA CYS A 82 -21.95 -9.85 -1.56
C CYS A 82 -23.22 -10.06 -2.38
N CYS A 83 -23.10 -10.05 -3.70
CA CYS A 83 -24.19 -10.27 -4.65
C CYS A 83 -23.63 -10.52 -6.05
N PHE A 84 -24.49 -10.80 -7.04
CA PHE A 84 -24.10 -10.99 -8.44
C PHE A 84 -24.19 -9.66 -9.20
N VAL A 85 -23.06 -9.23 -9.82
CA VAL A 85 -22.97 -7.95 -10.54
C VAL A 85 -23.60 -7.97 -11.93
N ASP A 86 -23.86 -9.15 -12.47
CA ASP A 86 -24.41 -9.37 -13.82
C ASP A 86 -25.92 -9.68 -13.81
N THR A 87 -26.60 -9.40 -12.71
CA THR A 87 -28.03 -9.60 -12.52
C THR A 87 -28.70 -8.39 -11.87
N ASP A 88 -30.02 -8.45 -11.62
CA ASP A 88 -30.77 -7.43 -10.88
C ASP A 88 -30.30 -7.23 -9.42
N ASP A 89 -29.51 -8.13 -8.90
CA ASP A 89 -28.80 -7.93 -7.62
C ASP A 89 -27.92 -6.66 -7.63
N ALA A 90 -27.31 -6.34 -8.78
CA ALA A 90 -26.50 -5.15 -8.94
C ALA A 90 -27.31 -3.84 -8.76
N GLU A 91 -28.50 -3.78 -9.36
CA GLU A 91 -29.36 -2.60 -9.21
C GLU A 91 -29.89 -2.46 -7.78
N LYS A 92 -30.15 -3.60 -7.12
CA LYS A 92 -30.50 -3.63 -5.71
C LYS A 92 -29.36 -3.13 -4.83
N TYR A 93 -28.11 -3.57 -5.10
CA TYR A 93 -26.92 -3.09 -4.40
C TYR A 93 -26.77 -1.56 -4.51
N LYS A 94 -26.94 -1.00 -5.70
CA LYS A 94 -26.87 0.46 -5.93
C LYS A 94 -27.90 1.23 -5.09
N LYS A 95 -29.09 0.66 -4.91
CA LYS A 95 -30.15 1.28 -4.10
C LYS A 95 -29.89 1.20 -2.60
N ILE A 96 -29.39 0.06 -2.12
CA ILE A 96 -29.08 -0.19 -0.71
C ILE A 96 -27.81 0.58 -0.30
N GLY A 97 -26.79 0.55 -1.14
CA GLY A 97 -25.52 1.22 -0.93
C GLY A 97 -24.48 0.39 -0.17
N ALA A 98 -23.21 0.76 -0.37
CA ALA A 98 -22.08 0.05 0.22
C ALA A 98 -22.05 0.10 1.75
N ALA A 99 -22.58 1.19 2.34
CA ALA A 99 -22.60 1.37 3.79
C ALA A 99 -23.43 0.30 4.48
N GLU A 100 -24.60 -0.04 3.96
CA GLU A 100 -25.48 -1.06 4.55
C GLU A 100 -24.87 -2.46 4.42
N PHE A 101 -24.17 -2.75 3.31
CA PHE A 101 -23.39 -3.98 3.18
C PHE A 101 -22.23 -4.05 4.19
N ALA A 102 -21.52 -2.95 4.41
CA ALA A 102 -20.45 -2.88 5.39
C ALA A 102 -20.98 -3.14 6.82
N LYS A 103 -22.11 -2.51 7.17
CA LYS A 103 -22.81 -2.76 8.46
C LYS A 103 -23.21 -4.23 8.61
N ALA A 104 -23.80 -4.82 7.57
CA ALA A 104 -24.19 -6.23 7.59
C ALA A 104 -23.00 -7.17 7.76
N ILE A 105 -21.90 -6.92 7.06
CA ILE A 105 -20.67 -7.70 7.19
C ILE A 105 -20.09 -7.53 8.59
N PHE A 106 -19.98 -6.31 9.10
CA PHE A 106 -19.48 -6.02 10.44
C PHE A 106 -20.32 -6.74 11.52
N LYS A 107 -21.66 -6.61 11.45
CA LYS A 107 -22.57 -7.31 12.34
C LYS A 107 -22.39 -8.84 12.28
N GLY A 108 -22.23 -9.37 11.07
CA GLY A 108 -22.01 -10.81 10.89
C GLY A 108 -20.72 -11.30 11.52
N ILE A 109 -19.64 -10.51 11.45
CA ILE A 109 -18.32 -10.85 11.99
C ILE A 109 -18.30 -10.70 13.52
N THR A 110 -18.80 -9.58 14.04
CA THR A 110 -18.63 -9.19 15.45
C THR A 110 -19.83 -9.53 16.33
N GLY A 111 -21.00 -9.73 15.73
CA GLY A 111 -22.27 -9.82 16.44
C GLY A 111 -22.80 -8.48 16.98
N GLN A 112 -22.11 -7.39 16.70
CA GLN A 112 -22.45 -6.06 17.17
C GLN A 112 -23.19 -5.26 16.09
N GLU A 113 -24.15 -4.44 16.49
CA GLU A 113 -24.71 -3.40 15.62
C GLU A 113 -23.69 -2.26 15.53
N THR A 114 -23.50 -1.71 14.34
CA THR A 114 -22.85 -0.41 14.24
C THR A 114 -23.87 0.64 14.63
N GLU A 115 -23.63 1.38 15.70
CA GLU A 115 -24.25 2.69 15.81
C GLU A 115 -23.71 3.51 14.63
N SER A 116 -24.53 3.73 13.62
CA SER A 116 -24.15 4.63 12.54
C SER A 116 -24.28 6.05 13.07
N GLU A 117 -23.23 6.58 13.63
CA GLU A 117 -23.00 7.99 13.44
C GLU A 117 -22.60 8.15 11.96
N ASP A 118 -23.59 8.20 11.08
CA ASP A 118 -23.37 8.74 9.74
C ASP A 118 -22.74 10.11 9.97
N LEU A 119 -21.53 10.31 9.43
CA LEU A 119 -20.89 11.61 9.47
C LEU A 119 -21.93 12.65 9.04
N THR A 120 -22.28 13.53 9.94
CA THR A 120 -23.17 14.65 9.58
C THR A 120 -22.53 15.38 8.41
N MET A 121 -23.32 16.04 7.58
CA MET A 121 -22.78 16.85 6.48
C MET A 121 -21.75 17.87 6.97
N SER A 122 -21.87 18.35 8.22
CA SER A 122 -20.89 19.20 8.88
C SER A 122 -19.55 18.47 9.08
N GLN A 123 -19.59 17.29 9.68
CA GLN A 123 -18.37 16.48 9.94
C GLN A 123 -17.70 16.01 8.62
N TYR A 124 -18.50 15.68 7.60
CA TYR A 124 -17.97 15.37 6.28
C TYR A 124 -17.26 16.58 5.65
N THR A 125 -17.86 17.76 5.77
CA THR A 125 -17.28 19.02 5.25
C THR A 125 -15.99 19.37 6.00
N GLU A 126 -15.99 19.29 7.32
CA GLU A 126 -14.80 19.53 8.17
C GLU A 126 -13.66 18.56 7.84
N LEU A 127 -13.99 17.28 7.68
CA LEU A 127 -12.99 16.26 7.32
C LEU A 127 -12.41 16.51 5.92
N LYS A 128 -13.24 16.91 4.97
CA LYS A 128 -12.82 17.26 3.61
C LYS A 128 -11.88 18.47 3.62
N GLU A 129 -12.23 19.53 4.34
CA GLU A 129 -11.39 20.73 4.49
C GLU A 129 -10.05 20.40 5.15
N LEU A 130 -10.06 19.52 6.16
CA LEU A 130 -8.83 19.08 6.83
C LEU A 130 -7.92 18.29 5.86
N ILE A 131 -8.49 17.41 5.05
CA ILE A 131 -7.76 16.64 4.04
C ILE A 131 -7.16 17.58 2.98
N GLU A 132 -7.91 18.57 2.50
CA GLU A 132 -7.43 19.57 1.54
C GLU A 132 -6.29 20.41 2.13
N LYS A 133 -6.41 20.83 3.39
CA LYS A 133 -5.36 21.54 4.12
C LYS A 133 -4.08 20.72 4.28
N GLN A 134 -4.21 19.45 4.69
CA GLN A 134 -3.06 18.56 4.81
C GLN A 134 -2.39 18.30 3.45
N ALA A 135 -3.17 18.17 2.38
CA ALA A 135 -2.64 18.01 1.03
C ALA A 135 -1.79 19.21 0.60
N ALA A 136 -2.24 20.44 0.92
CA ALA A 136 -1.48 21.66 0.66
C ALA A 136 -0.18 21.72 1.47
N GLU A 137 -0.24 21.43 2.78
CA GLU A 137 0.94 21.39 3.66
C GLU A 137 1.97 20.34 3.16
N ILE A 138 1.51 19.19 2.71
CA ILE A 138 2.39 18.15 2.13
C ILE A 138 3.04 18.64 0.83
N ALA A 139 2.34 19.41 0.00
CA ALA A 139 2.89 19.98 -1.21
C ALA A 139 4.00 21.00 -0.89
N ASP A 140 3.75 21.89 0.06
CA ASP A 140 4.71 22.87 0.52
C ASP A 140 5.96 22.23 1.13
N LEU A 141 5.77 21.22 1.98
CA LEU A 141 6.88 20.47 2.57
C LEU A 141 7.74 19.76 1.51
N LYS A 142 7.12 19.23 0.45
CA LYS A 142 7.84 18.62 -0.68
C LYS A 142 8.68 19.65 -1.42
N ASP A 143 8.18 20.87 -1.61
CA ASP A 143 8.94 21.94 -2.28
C ASP A 143 10.09 22.43 -1.41
N VAL A 144 9.86 22.69 -0.12
CA VAL A 144 10.91 23.02 0.85
C VAL A 144 12.00 21.94 0.89
N ASN A 145 11.62 20.68 0.93
CA ASN A 145 12.57 19.58 0.93
C ASN A 145 13.43 19.57 -0.36
N LYS A 146 12.81 19.82 -1.52
CA LYS A 146 13.52 19.92 -2.79
C LYS A 146 14.53 21.11 -2.79
N GLN A 147 14.13 22.24 -2.22
CA GLN A 147 15.01 23.40 -2.07
C GLN A 147 16.16 23.10 -1.12
N LEU A 148 15.91 22.46 0.04
CA LEU A 148 16.94 22.06 0.98
C LEU A 148 17.94 21.08 0.36
N VAL A 149 17.46 20.07 -0.39
CA VAL A 149 18.32 19.14 -1.11
C VAL A 149 19.21 19.89 -2.10
N ASN A 150 18.66 20.87 -2.82
CA ASN A 150 19.44 21.70 -3.73
C ASN A 150 20.51 22.53 -2.99
N VAL A 151 20.17 23.14 -1.88
CA VAL A 151 21.11 23.91 -1.05
C VAL A 151 22.24 23.01 -0.58
N VAL A 152 21.89 21.87 0.02
CA VAL A 152 22.87 20.89 0.53
C VAL A 152 23.80 20.42 -0.59
N GLN A 153 23.25 20.05 -1.75
CA GLN A 153 24.06 19.60 -2.90
C GLN A 153 24.98 20.69 -3.45
N ASN A 154 24.59 21.96 -3.35
CA ASN A 154 25.39 23.07 -3.86
C ASN A 154 26.42 23.62 -2.84
N THR A 155 26.23 23.36 -1.55
CA THR A 155 27.08 23.86 -0.47
C THR A 155 27.96 22.80 0.16
N MET A 156 27.64 21.51 -0.01
CA MET A 156 28.48 20.43 0.50
C MET A 156 29.82 20.37 -0.20
N ILE A 157 30.87 20.35 0.61
CA ILE A 157 32.23 20.08 0.19
C ILE A 157 32.65 18.72 0.73
N TYR A 158 33.27 17.92 -0.09
CA TYR A 158 33.76 16.59 0.24
C TYR A 158 35.27 16.63 0.33
N ASP A 159 35.76 16.61 1.55
CA ASP A 159 37.19 16.71 1.82
C ASP A 159 37.92 15.38 1.73
N TYR A 160 37.18 14.27 1.90
CA TYR A 160 37.77 12.93 1.87
C TYR A 160 36.91 11.96 1.06
N ASN A 161 37.55 10.96 0.45
CA ASN A 161 36.85 9.85 -0.23
C ASN A 161 36.45 8.79 0.80
N ASP A 162 35.50 9.13 1.65
CA ASP A 162 35.01 8.33 2.77
C ASP A 162 33.49 8.07 2.71
N ASN A 163 32.92 7.64 3.85
CA ASN A 163 31.49 7.37 3.94
C ASN A 163 30.58 8.59 3.82
N ASN A 164 31.11 9.82 3.95
CA ASN A 164 30.34 11.05 3.76
C ASN A 164 30.22 11.39 2.26
N MET A 165 31.15 10.91 1.42
CA MET A 165 31.03 11.06 -0.02
C MET A 165 29.95 10.13 -0.59
N PRO A 166 29.10 10.61 -1.52
CA PRO A 166 28.09 9.79 -2.14
C PRO A 166 28.65 8.49 -2.75
N PRO A 167 28.05 7.32 -2.50
CA PRO A 167 28.58 6.03 -2.96
C PRO A 167 28.84 5.96 -4.48
N TRP A 168 28.02 6.66 -5.27
CA TRP A 168 28.15 6.68 -6.74
C TRP A 168 29.39 7.42 -7.22
N ALA A 169 30.00 8.29 -6.40
CA ALA A 169 31.19 9.07 -6.74
C ALA A 169 32.50 8.42 -6.29
N ARG A 170 32.49 7.66 -5.21
CA ARG A 170 33.70 7.17 -4.52
C ARG A 170 34.67 6.46 -5.45
N LYS A 171 34.19 5.57 -6.32
CA LYS A 171 35.02 4.81 -7.25
C LYS A 171 35.70 5.71 -8.28
N ALA A 172 34.97 6.69 -8.80
CA ALA A 172 35.49 7.63 -9.78
C ALA A 172 36.52 8.58 -9.15
N VAL A 173 36.24 9.09 -7.95
CA VAL A 173 37.16 9.94 -7.20
C VAL A 173 38.43 9.16 -6.83
N GLN A 174 38.32 7.91 -6.42
CA GLN A 174 39.49 7.08 -6.14
C GLN A 174 40.37 6.91 -7.39
N ALA A 175 39.80 6.58 -8.53
CA ALA A 175 40.52 6.47 -9.78
C ALA A 175 41.21 7.77 -10.19
N ALA A 176 40.55 8.93 -10.00
CA ALA A 176 41.10 10.24 -10.25
C ALA A 176 42.27 10.59 -9.29
N MET A 177 42.19 10.16 -8.04
CA MET A 177 43.29 10.27 -7.06
C MET A 177 44.47 9.37 -7.45
N ASP A 178 44.20 8.11 -7.79
CA ASP A 178 45.21 7.12 -8.14
C ASP A 178 46.04 7.53 -9.37
N CYS A 179 45.40 8.23 -10.33
CA CYS A 179 46.10 8.77 -11.52
C CYS A 179 46.67 10.17 -11.31
N GLY A 180 46.45 10.80 -10.15
CA GLY A 180 46.93 12.13 -9.81
C GLY A 180 46.13 13.31 -10.44
N ALA A 181 44.97 13.02 -11.03
CA ALA A 181 44.08 14.05 -11.58
C ALA A 181 43.37 14.86 -10.47
N VAL A 182 43.16 14.24 -9.32
CA VAL A 182 42.65 14.89 -8.12
C VAL A 182 43.70 14.68 -7.00
N GLN A 183 44.09 15.78 -6.36
CA GLN A 183 45.04 15.78 -5.26
C GLN A 183 44.45 16.59 -4.11
N GLY A 184 44.70 16.17 -2.88
CA GLY A 184 44.38 16.93 -1.69
C GLY A 184 45.32 18.12 -1.43
N ASP A 185 44.90 19.06 -0.60
CA ASP A 185 45.77 20.09 -0.05
C ASP A 185 46.86 19.51 0.88
N GLU A 186 47.62 20.37 1.53
CA GLU A 186 48.66 20.00 2.51
C GLU A 186 48.17 19.18 3.69
N ASN A 187 46.83 19.19 3.96
CA ASN A 187 46.15 18.41 4.98
C ASN A 187 45.41 17.18 4.41
N GLY A 188 45.59 16.89 3.13
CA GLY A 188 44.93 15.81 2.42
C GLY A 188 43.45 16.02 2.10
N ARG A 189 42.94 17.26 2.19
CA ARG A 189 41.53 17.61 1.90
C ARG A 189 41.33 17.80 0.41
N LEU A 190 40.33 17.15 -0.16
CA LEU A 190 40.04 17.21 -1.59
C LEU A 190 39.26 18.46 -2.01
N GLY A 191 38.47 19.04 -1.12
CA GLY A 191 37.69 20.27 -1.40
C GLY A 191 36.68 20.15 -2.54
N LEU A 192 36.15 18.95 -2.82
CA LEU A 192 35.33 18.68 -3.99
C LEU A 192 33.86 19.07 -3.73
N SER A 193 33.30 19.92 -4.57
CA SER A 193 31.88 20.20 -4.60
C SER A 193 31.10 19.05 -5.26
N TYR A 194 29.78 19.05 -5.09
CA TYR A 194 28.90 18.10 -5.79
C TYR A 194 29.03 18.17 -7.33
N LYS A 195 29.31 19.37 -7.87
CA LYS A 195 29.56 19.59 -9.31
C LYS A 195 30.83 18.88 -9.73
N ASP A 196 31.90 19.00 -8.94
CA ASP A 196 33.18 18.34 -9.20
C ASP A 196 33.02 16.82 -9.19
N LEU A 197 32.30 16.27 -8.23
CA LEU A 197 32.01 14.84 -8.21
C LEU A 197 31.30 14.37 -9.48
N ARG A 198 30.35 15.16 -9.99
CA ARG A 198 29.66 14.84 -11.26
C ARG A 198 30.55 14.94 -12.47
N ALA A 199 31.47 15.91 -12.48
CA ALA A 199 32.48 16.04 -13.54
C ALA A 199 33.42 14.84 -13.53
N ILE A 200 34.02 14.52 -12.40
CA ILE A 200 34.92 13.39 -12.21
C ILE A 200 34.24 12.05 -12.61
N CYS A 201 32.99 11.83 -12.23
CA CYS A 201 32.27 10.63 -12.65
C CYS A 201 32.02 10.54 -14.15
N ARG A 202 31.82 11.68 -14.84
CA ARG A 202 31.67 11.72 -16.29
C ARG A 202 33.00 11.36 -16.97
N GLU A 203 34.10 11.96 -16.53
CA GLU A 203 35.45 11.72 -17.02
C GLU A 203 35.89 10.27 -16.78
N TYR A 204 35.59 9.72 -15.62
CA TYR A 204 35.78 8.29 -15.30
C TYR A 204 35.06 7.35 -16.28
N ARG A 205 33.79 7.66 -16.60
CA ARG A 205 33.01 6.88 -17.58
C ARG A 205 33.56 6.99 -19.00
N CYS A 206 34.21 8.11 -19.33
CA CYS A 206 34.91 8.28 -20.60
C CYS A 206 36.30 7.62 -20.61
N GLY A 207 36.71 6.97 -19.55
CA GLY A 207 37.98 6.25 -19.46
C GLY A 207 39.20 7.14 -19.24
N LEU A 208 39.03 8.43 -18.86
CA LEU A 208 40.14 9.37 -18.68
C LEU A 208 41.07 8.99 -17.52
N TYR A 209 40.62 8.21 -16.57
CA TYR A 209 41.41 7.77 -15.40
C TYR A 209 41.88 6.31 -15.50
N ASN A 210 41.70 5.65 -16.65
CA ASN A 210 42.19 4.30 -16.88
C ASN A 210 43.68 4.40 -17.32
N LYS A 211 44.60 4.12 -16.42
CA LYS A 211 46.00 3.86 -16.74
C LYS A 211 46.31 2.40 -16.62
#